data_ffc2d89940c8cc06b0a8d1d66244ba03
#
_entry.id   ffc2d89940c8cc06b0a8d1d66244ba03
#
_cell.length_a   1.000
_cell.length_b   1.000
_cell.length_c   1.000
_cell.angle_alpha   90.00
_cell.angle_beta   90.00
_cell.angle_gamma   90.00
#
_symmetry.space_group_name_H-M   'P 1'
#
loop_
_entity.id
_entity.type
_entity.pdbx_description
1 polymer ?
#
loop_
_entity_poly.entity_id
_entity_poly.type
_entity_poly.pdbx_seq_one_letter_code
_entity_poly.pdbx_strand_id
1 'polypeptide(L)'
;MGHHAVVFEEKSKLGGMLRYGIPNYRFPRERLQEDIDTILSTGVEVKLNTRVGNGEGEISYNKLHEEYDAVYFANGVMSAVEMLRRIGDDGMPDFKDKTVVVVGGGNVAMDCTRSAIRLGAKKVGIAYRRRQTDMTALPEEVEGAIAEGAELYSLKAPVRIESDEKG
;
A
#
# COMPACT_ATOMS: atom_id res chain seq x y z
N MET A 1 24.44 6.88 10.66
CA MET A 1 23.92 8.19 11.08
C MET A 1 23.58 8.22 12.59
N GLY A 2 23.79 7.14 13.33
CA GLY A 2 23.67 7.12 14.81
C GLY A 2 22.22 7.06 15.35
N HIS A 3 21.23 6.79 14.52
CA HIS A 3 19.86 6.57 14.96
C HIS A 3 19.65 5.11 15.36
N HIS A 4 18.88 4.87 16.43
CA HIS A 4 18.37 3.56 16.78
C HIS A 4 17.04 3.36 16.05
N ALA A 5 16.99 2.39 15.14
CA ALA A 5 15.81 2.11 14.35
C ALA A 5 15.06 0.89 14.89
N VAL A 6 13.74 1.01 15.05
CA VAL A 6 12.85 -0.09 15.45
C VAL A 6 11.78 -0.28 14.38
N VAL A 7 11.62 -1.51 13.90
CA VAL A 7 10.59 -1.89 12.93
C VAL A 7 9.49 -2.67 13.63
N PHE A 8 8.25 -2.20 13.51
CA PHE A 8 7.05 -2.91 13.95
C PHE A 8 6.42 -3.59 12.73
N GLU A 9 6.27 -4.89 12.78
CA GLU A 9 5.70 -5.69 11.69
C GLU A 9 4.56 -6.55 12.23
N GLU A 10 3.38 -6.44 11.61
CA GLU A 10 2.19 -7.21 12.01
C GLU A 10 2.31 -8.70 11.74
N LYS A 11 3.10 -9.08 10.76
CA LYS A 11 3.30 -10.49 10.38
C LYS A 11 4.41 -11.15 11.19
N SER A 12 4.48 -12.46 11.10
CA SER A 12 5.52 -13.27 11.76
C SER A 12 6.89 -13.23 11.06
N LYS A 13 6.99 -12.60 9.89
CA LYS A 13 8.23 -12.49 9.12
C LYS A 13 8.29 -11.16 8.39
N LEU A 14 9.48 -10.58 8.32
CA LEU A 14 9.77 -9.40 7.53
C LEU A 14 9.70 -9.68 6.02
N GLY A 15 9.56 -8.62 5.23
CA GLY A 15 9.64 -8.65 3.77
C GLY A 15 8.38 -8.21 3.06
N GLY A 16 7.30 -7.88 3.80
CA GLY A 16 6.08 -7.28 3.25
C GLY A 16 5.60 -7.96 1.97
N MET A 17 5.26 -7.18 0.95
CA MET A 17 4.76 -7.68 -0.34
C MET A 17 5.78 -8.54 -1.10
N LEU A 18 7.07 -8.34 -0.93
CA LEU A 18 8.09 -9.20 -1.54
C LEU A 18 7.99 -10.64 -1.03
N ARG A 19 7.60 -10.80 0.25
CA ARG A 19 7.44 -12.13 0.87
C ARG A 19 6.05 -12.71 0.67
N TYR A 20 5.02 -11.91 0.85
CA TYR A 20 3.63 -12.39 0.93
C TYR A 20 2.86 -12.27 -0.39
N GLY A 21 3.25 -11.35 -1.28
CA GLY A 21 2.56 -11.09 -2.53
C GLY A 21 3.26 -11.63 -3.78
N ILE A 22 4.60 -11.59 -3.84
CA ILE A 22 5.33 -12.05 -5.02
C ILE A 22 5.55 -13.57 -4.94
N PRO A 23 5.20 -14.36 -5.97
CA PRO A 23 5.45 -15.79 -5.99
C PRO A 23 6.94 -16.16 -5.85
N ASN A 24 7.24 -17.24 -5.12
CA ASN A 24 8.61 -17.69 -4.84
C ASN A 24 9.44 -17.98 -6.11
N TYR A 25 8.80 -18.45 -7.18
CA TYR A 25 9.49 -18.69 -8.46
C TYR A 25 9.94 -17.41 -9.17
N ARG A 26 9.33 -16.25 -8.84
CA ARG A 26 9.72 -14.94 -9.36
C ARG A 26 10.77 -14.25 -8.48
N PHE A 27 10.63 -14.41 -7.18
CA PHE A 27 11.53 -13.82 -6.20
C PHE A 27 11.78 -14.83 -5.06
N PRO A 28 12.88 -15.60 -5.12
CA PRO A 28 13.22 -16.62 -4.14
C PRO A 28 13.32 -16.06 -2.73
N ARG A 29 12.70 -16.75 -1.77
CA ARG A 29 12.64 -16.31 -0.37
C ARG A 29 14.01 -16.26 0.30
N GLU A 30 14.93 -17.09 -0.15
CA GLU A 30 16.32 -17.13 0.31
C GLU A 30 17.02 -15.81 0.01
N ARG A 31 16.86 -15.28 -1.22
CA ARG A 31 17.43 -13.98 -1.61
C ARG A 31 16.86 -12.83 -0.82
N LEU A 32 15.55 -12.83 -0.62
CA LEU A 32 14.89 -11.83 0.23
C LEU A 32 15.43 -11.89 1.67
N GLN A 33 15.67 -13.11 2.19
CA GLN A 33 16.16 -13.27 3.55
C GLN A 33 17.60 -12.76 3.69
N GLU A 34 18.47 -13.01 2.71
CA GLU A 34 19.83 -12.47 2.67
C GLU A 34 19.86 -10.93 2.74
N ASP A 35 18.96 -10.27 1.98
CA ASP A 35 18.84 -8.81 2.01
C ASP A 35 18.34 -8.30 3.37
N ILE A 36 17.32 -8.98 3.94
CA ILE A 36 16.81 -8.64 5.27
C ILE A 36 17.88 -8.82 6.34
N ASP A 37 18.60 -9.95 6.32
CA ASP A 37 19.69 -10.22 7.29
C ASP A 37 20.81 -9.19 7.20
N THR A 38 21.10 -8.73 5.98
CA THR A 38 22.06 -7.64 5.75
C THR A 38 21.58 -6.34 6.42
N ILE A 39 20.31 -5.99 6.28
CA ILE A 39 19.72 -4.81 6.93
C ILE A 39 19.75 -4.98 8.46
N LEU A 40 19.35 -6.14 8.97
CA LEU A 40 19.33 -6.42 10.40
C LEU A 40 20.72 -6.40 11.02
N SER A 41 21.77 -6.77 10.28
CA SER A 41 23.15 -6.72 10.74
C SER A 41 23.63 -5.29 11.06
N THR A 42 22.91 -4.27 10.60
CA THR A 42 23.18 -2.87 10.95
C THR A 42 22.65 -2.46 12.33
N GLY A 43 22.01 -3.37 13.06
CA GLY A 43 21.53 -3.12 14.42
C GLY A 43 20.07 -2.63 14.49
N VAL A 44 19.28 -2.85 13.45
CA VAL A 44 17.84 -2.56 13.47
C VAL A 44 17.13 -3.53 14.39
N GLU A 45 16.38 -3.00 15.37
CA GLU A 45 15.50 -3.79 16.23
C GLU A 45 14.19 -4.14 15.48
N VAL A 46 13.67 -5.36 15.68
CA VAL A 46 12.42 -5.79 15.04
C VAL A 46 11.44 -6.35 16.06
N LYS A 47 10.21 -5.86 16.01
CA LYS A 47 9.06 -6.36 16.77
C LYS A 47 8.05 -6.98 15.80
N LEU A 48 8.14 -8.31 15.63
CA LEU A 48 7.21 -9.08 14.81
C LEU A 48 5.88 -9.31 15.55
N ASN A 49 4.84 -9.72 14.80
CA ASN A 49 3.49 -9.95 15.30
C ASN A 49 2.94 -8.74 16.09
N THR A 50 3.39 -7.55 15.71
CA THR A 50 3.08 -6.31 16.40
C THR A 50 2.41 -5.35 15.44
N ARG A 51 1.10 -5.27 15.53
CA ARG A 51 0.29 -4.38 14.69
C ARG A 51 0.19 -3.01 15.33
N VAL A 52 0.31 -1.98 14.50
CA VAL A 52 0.05 -0.59 14.88
C VAL A 52 -1.39 -0.26 14.51
N GLY A 53 -2.19 0.18 15.48
CA GLY A 53 -3.60 0.49 15.32
C GLY A 53 -4.28 0.91 16.61
N ASN A 54 -5.60 0.90 16.62
CA ASN A 54 -6.39 1.28 17.80
C ASN A 54 -7.21 0.09 18.39
N GLY A 55 -6.89 -1.13 17.94
CA GLY A 55 -7.54 -2.35 18.43
C GLY A 55 -6.95 -2.87 19.74
N GLU A 56 -7.64 -3.82 20.38
CA GLU A 56 -7.15 -4.49 21.58
C GLU A 56 -5.88 -5.30 21.24
N GLY A 57 -4.79 -5.07 21.99
CA GLY A 57 -3.49 -5.69 21.76
C GLY A 57 -2.63 -5.03 20.69
N GLU A 58 -3.10 -3.96 20.05
CA GLU A 58 -2.34 -3.17 19.08
C GLU A 58 -1.57 -2.03 19.77
N ILE A 59 -0.48 -1.58 19.14
CA ILE A 59 0.25 -0.39 19.60
C ILE A 59 -0.38 0.83 18.95
N SER A 60 -0.88 1.78 19.77
CA SER A 60 -1.47 3.00 19.23
C SER A 60 -0.41 3.93 18.62
N TYR A 61 -0.85 4.68 17.63
CA TYR A 61 -0.04 5.73 16.98
C TYR A 61 0.48 6.76 17.98
N ASN A 62 -0.37 7.20 18.91
CA ASN A 62 0.02 8.19 19.93
C ASN A 62 1.15 7.66 20.80
N LYS A 63 1.09 6.40 21.20
CA LYS A 63 2.15 5.77 21.99
C LYS A 63 3.49 5.74 21.24
N LEU A 64 3.49 5.47 19.94
CA LEU A 64 4.70 5.53 19.13
C LEU A 64 5.28 6.94 19.06
N HIS A 65 4.41 7.97 18.94
CA HIS A 65 4.84 9.36 18.94
C HIS A 65 5.39 9.84 20.28
N GLU A 66 4.96 9.25 21.39
CA GLU A 66 5.48 9.54 22.73
C GLU A 66 6.84 8.85 22.99
N GLU A 67 7.04 7.66 22.42
CA GLU A 67 8.21 6.82 22.68
C GLU A 67 9.37 7.04 21.69
N TYR A 68 9.10 7.61 20.49
CA TYR A 68 10.08 7.76 19.41
C TYR A 68 10.17 9.19 18.87
N ASP A 69 11.38 9.64 18.60
CA ASP A 69 11.65 10.98 18.06
C ASP A 69 11.08 11.18 16.63
N ALA A 70 10.96 10.10 15.86
CA ALA A 70 10.38 10.10 14.52
C ALA A 70 9.70 8.76 14.23
N VAL A 71 8.54 8.81 13.59
CA VAL A 71 7.77 7.63 13.18
C VAL A 71 7.53 7.68 11.67
N TYR A 72 7.94 6.62 10.96
CA TYR A 72 7.68 6.45 9.54
C TYR A 72 6.63 5.37 9.33
N PHE A 73 5.48 5.73 8.77
CA PHE A 73 4.43 4.78 8.41
C PHE A 73 4.62 4.30 6.97
N ALA A 74 4.90 3.03 6.83
CA ALA A 74 4.83 2.33 5.55
C ALA A 74 3.45 1.70 5.29
N ASN A 75 2.49 1.96 6.17
CA ASN A 75 1.10 1.50 6.11
C ASN A 75 0.17 2.71 6.20
N GLY A 76 -1.00 2.61 5.67
CA GLY A 76 -2.03 3.65 5.83
C GLY A 76 -2.80 3.92 4.57
N VAL A 77 -2.31 3.36 3.47
CA VAL A 77 -3.03 3.27 2.21
C VAL A 77 -3.00 1.80 1.85
N MET A 78 -4.14 1.20 1.58
CA MET A 78 -4.19 -0.17 1.07
C MET A 78 -3.34 -0.21 -0.20
N SER A 79 -2.28 -1.03 -0.21
CA SER A 79 -1.51 -1.16 -1.42
C SER A 79 -2.40 -1.76 -2.52
N ALA A 80 -2.18 -1.34 -3.75
CA ALA A 80 -2.90 -1.87 -4.90
C ALA A 80 -2.85 -3.40 -4.97
N VAL A 81 -1.70 -3.97 -4.63
CA VAL A 81 -1.50 -5.42 -4.62
C VAL A 81 -2.27 -6.09 -3.49
N GLU A 82 -2.36 -5.48 -2.31
CA GLU A 82 -3.17 -6.01 -1.20
C GLU A 82 -4.67 -5.96 -1.53
N MET A 83 -5.12 -4.91 -2.19
CA MET A 83 -6.50 -4.83 -2.68
C MET A 83 -6.82 -5.97 -3.65
N LEU A 84 -5.96 -6.18 -4.65
CA LEU A 84 -6.16 -7.23 -5.64
C LEU A 84 -6.05 -8.64 -5.02
N ARG A 85 -5.15 -8.83 -4.05
CA ARG A 85 -5.03 -10.07 -3.30
C ARG A 85 -6.31 -10.37 -2.53
N ARG A 86 -6.88 -9.40 -1.82
CA ARG A 86 -8.15 -9.58 -1.09
C ARG A 86 -9.28 -9.97 -2.02
N ILE A 87 -9.34 -9.40 -3.21
CA ILE A 87 -10.33 -9.78 -4.24
C ILE A 87 -10.15 -11.24 -4.65
N GLY A 88 -8.89 -11.70 -4.80
CA GLY A 88 -8.59 -13.10 -5.13
C GLY A 88 -8.84 -14.11 -4.01
N ASP A 89 -8.81 -13.67 -2.74
CA ASP A 89 -8.99 -14.49 -1.54
C ASP A 89 -10.44 -14.44 -0.99
N ASP A 90 -11.44 -14.05 -1.80
CA ASP A 90 -12.85 -13.87 -1.42
C ASP A 90 -13.08 -12.84 -0.28
N GLY A 91 -12.05 -12.09 0.10
CA GLY A 91 -12.10 -10.99 1.07
C GLY A 91 -12.37 -9.65 0.42
N MET A 92 -13.41 -9.54 -0.42
CA MET A 92 -13.69 -8.35 -1.24
C MET A 92 -13.82 -7.09 -0.39
N PRO A 93 -13.03 -6.03 -0.69
CA PRO A 93 -13.24 -4.73 -0.06
C PRO A 93 -14.63 -4.18 -0.43
N ASP A 94 -15.31 -3.59 0.54
CA ASP A 94 -16.55 -2.87 0.28
C ASP A 94 -16.26 -1.42 -0.10
N PHE A 95 -16.46 -1.10 -1.38
CA PHE A 95 -16.32 0.26 -1.91
C PHE A 95 -17.65 0.93 -2.20
N LYS A 96 -18.76 0.29 -1.86
CA LYS A 96 -20.08 0.87 -2.08
C LYS A 96 -20.18 2.27 -1.48
N ASP A 97 -20.64 3.20 -2.29
CA ASP A 97 -20.81 4.62 -1.95
C ASP A 97 -19.52 5.38 -1.58
N LYS A 98 -18.35 4.77 -1.69
CA LYS A 98 -17.06 5.40 -1.37
C LYS A 98 -16.44 6.12 -2.57
N THR A 99 -15.67 7.16 -2.27
CA THR A 99 -14.75 7.77 -3.23
C THR A 99 -13.38 7.10 -3.06
N VAL A 100 -12.85 6.56 -4.15
CA VAL A 100 -11.56 5.88 -4.17
C VAL A 100 -10.59 6.69 -5.01
N VAL A 101 -9.37 6.90 -4.52
CA VAL A 101 -8.28 7.50 -5.29
C VAL A 101 -7.15 6.48 -5.40
N VAL A 102 -6.81 6.11 -6.62
CA VAL A 102 -5.68 5.24 -6.93
C VAL A 102 -4.47 6.09 -7.30
N VAL A 103 -3.37 5.94 -6.57
CA VAL A 103 -2.14 6.67 -6.83
C VAL A 103 -1.18 5.81 -7.64
N GLY A 104 -0.95 6.19 -8.88
CA GLY A 104 -0.05 5.47 -9.77
C GLY A 104 -0.47 5.50 -11.23
N GLY A 105 0.42 5.04 -12.13
CA GLY A 105 0.21 5.03 -13.57
C GLY A 105 0.72 3.76 -14.25
N GLY A 106 0.83 2.65 -13.52
CA GLY A 106 1.17 1.33 -14.05
C GLY A 106 -0.07 0.44 -14.22
N ASN A 107 0.07 -0.73 -14.84
CA ASN A 107 -1.03 -1.68 -15.08
C ASN A 107 -1.75 -2.07 -13.78
N VAL A 108 -1.01 -2.28 -12.68
CA VAL A 108 -1.59 -2.59 -11.37
C VAL A 108 -2.53 -1.47 -10.88
N ALA A 109 -2.20 -0.19 -11.15
CA ALA A 109 -3.07 0.92 -10.81
C ALA A 109 -4.36 0.89 -11.66
N MET A 110 -4.27 0.51 -12.93
CA MET A 110 -5.44 0.36 -13.81
C MET A 110 -6.34 -0.79 -13.33
N ASP A 111 -5.74 -1.93 -12.97
CA ASP A 111 -6.48 -3.07 -12.41
C ASP A 111 -7.23 -2.69 -11.13
N CYS A 112 -6.57 -1.97 -10.22
CA CYS A 112 -7.21 -1.47 -9.00
C CYS A 112 -8.34 -0.49 -9.28
N THR A 113 -8.13 0.43 -10.21
CA THR A 113 -9.13 1.41 -10.62
C THR A 113 -10.40 0.73 -11.13
N ARG A 114 -10.25 -0.18 -12.08
CA ARG A 114 -11.36 -0.93 -12.68
C ARG A 114 -12.04 -1.83 -11.66
N SER A 115 -11.27 -2.47 -10.79
CA SER A 115 -11.81 -3.28 -9.69
C SER A 115 -12.63 -2.43 -8.71
N ALA A 116 -12.13 -1.24 -8.31
CA ALA A 116 -12.87 -0.34 -7.43
C ALA A 116 -14.20 0.10 -8.03
N ILE A 117 -14.25 0.40 -9.33
CA ILE A 117 -15.49 0.72 -10.05
C ILE A 117 -16.47 -0.46 -9.97
N ARG A 118 -16.00 -1.66 -10.29
CA ARG A 118 -16.82 -2.88 -10.33
C ARG A 118 -17.30 -3.31 -8.94
N LEU A 119 -16.56 -2.94 -7.89
CA LEU A 119 -16.95 -3.13 -6.49
C LEU A 119 -17.86 -2.02 -5.95
N GLY A 120 -18.41 -1.18 -6.84
CA GLY A 120 -19.47 -0.24 -6.51
C GLY A 120 -19.02 1.10 -5.95
N ALA A 121 -17.76 1.48 -6.13
CA ALA A 121 -17.29 2.81 -5.73
C ALA A 121 -18.13 3.90 -6.44
N LYS A 122 -18.57 4.91 -5.67
CA LYS A 122 -19.34 6.04 -6.18
C LYS A 122 -18.53 6.91 -7.15
N LYS A 123 -17.24 7.03 -6.88
CA LYS A 123 -16.30 7.81 -7.68
C LYS A 123 -14.92 7.17 -7.58
N VAL A 124 -14.20 7.05 -8.70
CA VAL A 124 -12.83 6.57 -8.72
C VAL A 124 -11.96 7.54 -9.49
N GLY A 125 -10.89 8.00 -8.84
CA GLY A 125 -9.89 8.89 -9.42
C GLY A 125 -8.53 8.22 -9.53
N ILE A 126 -7.80 8.50 -10.60
CA ILE A 126 -6.41 8.09 -10.78
C ILE A 126 -5.53 9.34 -10.60
N ALA A 127 -4.74 9.39 -9.53
CA ALA A 127 -3.78 10.47 -9.31
C ALA A 127 -2.40 10.05 -9.84
N TYR A 128 -1.89 10.79 -10.82
CA TYR A 128 -0.59 10.49 -11.41
C TYR A 128 0.29 11.74 -11.48
N ARG A 129 1.52 11.63 -10.97
CA ARG A 129 2.46 12.76 -10.82
C ARG A 129 3.01 13.32 -12.12
N ARG A 130 2.91 12.57 -13.24
CA ARG A 130 3.38 12.97 -14.56
C ARG A 130 2.20 13.12 -15.53
N ARG A 131 2.50 13.35 -16.81
CA ARG A 131 1.49 13.41 -17.86
C ARG A 131 0.94 12.01 -18.15
N GLN A 132 -0.25 11.93 -18.69
CA GLN A 132 -0.85 10.66 -19.11
C GLN A 132 0.05 9.89 -20.08
N THR A 133 0.74 10.58 -20.98
CA THR A 133 1.69 9.99 -21.93
C THR A 133 2.93 9.38 -21.29
N ASP A 134 3.21 9.71 -20.04
CA ASP A 134 4.34 9.16 -19.28
C ASP A 134 3.94 7.96 -18.42
N MET A 135 2.70 7.50 -18.53
CA MET A 135 2.22 6.30 -17.82
C MET A 135 2.90 5.05 -18.35
N THR A 136 3.24 4.13 -17.44
CA THR A 136 3.83 2.83 -17.80
C THR A 136 2.77 1.75 -18.02
N ALA A 137 1.50 2.07 -17.75
CA ALA A 137 0.38 1.22 -18.13
C ALA A 137 0.21 1.18 -19.65
N LEU A 138 -0.31 0.07 -20.15
CA LEU A 138 -0.69 -0.04 -21.57
C LEU A 138 -1.77 1.00 -21.90
N PRO A 139 -1.70 1.69 -23.03
CA PRO A 139 -2.69 2.71 -23.40
C PRO A 139 -4.13 2.19 -23.33
N GLU A 140 -4.35 0.96 -23.79
CA GLU A 140 -5.67 0.30 -23.77
C GLU A 140 -6.23 0.13 -22.35
N GLU A 141 -5.35 -0.11 -21.34
CA GLU A 141 -5.75 -0.24 -19.95
C GLU A 141 -6.14 1.12 -19.36
N VAL A 142 -5.42 2.18 -19.73
CA VAL A 142 -5.76 3.55 -19.30
C VAL A 142 -7.10 3.97 -19.91
N GLU A 143 -7.27 3.76 -21.22
CA GLU A 143 -8.51 4.07 -21.94
C GLU A 143 -9.67 3.25 -21.39
N GLY A 144 -9.45 1.96 -21.12
CA GLY A 144 -10.44 1.08 -20.50
C GLY A 144 -10.90 1.56 -19.11
N ALA A 145 -9.96 1.98 -18.26
CA ALA A 145 -10.28 2.53 -16.94
C ALA A 145 -11.11 3.83 -17.04
N ILE A 146 -10.77 4.73 -17.97
CA ILE A 146 -11.51 5.96 -18.23
C ILE A 146 -12.91 5.65 -18.80
N ALA A 147 -12.99 4.72 -19.73
CA ALA A 147 -14.27 4.31 -20.32
C ALA A 147 -15.23 3.66 -19.30
N GLU A 148 -14.69 2.98 -18.28
CA GLU A 148 -15.46 2.44 -17.15
C GLU A 148 -15.88 3.53 -16.14
N GLY A 149 -15.43 4.78 -16.29
CA GLY A 149 -15.85 5.92 -15.46
C GLY A 149 -14.80 6.47 -14.50
N ALA A 150 -13.54 6.07 -14.63
CA ALA A 150 -12.47 6.68 -13.84
C ALA A 150 -12.14 8.11 -14.29
N GLU A 151 -11.87 8.99 -13.33
CA GLU A 151 -11.35 10.33 -13.60
C GLU A 151 -9.83 10.35 -13.50
N LEU A 152 -9.14 10.80 -14.54
CA LEU A 152 -7.69 10.92 -14.54
C LEU A 152 -7.23 12.31 -14.08
N TYR A 153 -6.48 12.34 -12.98
CA TYR A 153 -5.82 13.53 -12.45
C TYR A 153 -4.32 13.46 -12.71
N SER A 154 -3.90 13.82 -13.92
CA SER A 154 -2.49 13.92 -14.28
C SER A 154 -1.83 15.15 -13.64
N LEU A 155 -0.49 15.12 -13.48
CA LEU A 155 0.30 16.16 -12.84
C LEU A 155 -0.14 16.44 -11.39
N LYS A 156 -0.67 15.43 -10.71
CA LYS A 156 -1.09 15.48 -9.31
C LYS A 156 -0.34 14.42 -8.51
N ALA A 157 0.22 14.85 -7.38
CA ALA A 157 0.81 13.95 -6.39
C ALA A 157 0.16 14.21 -5.04
N PRO A 158 -0.10 13.16 -4.25
CA PRO A 158 -0.57 13.34 -2.89
C PRO A 158 0.53 14.04 -2.08
N VAL A 159 0.15 15.05 -1.29
CA VAL A 159 1.06 15.80 -0.42
C VAL A 159 1.01 15.25 1.00
N ARG A 160 -0.20 14.90 1.45
CA ARG A 160 -0.44 14.33 2.77
C ARG A 160 -1.76 13.56 2.77
N ILE A 161 -1.90 12.68 3.73
CA ILE A 161 -3.13 11.97 4.05
C ILE A 161 -3.59 12.47 5.41
N GLU A 162 -4.85 12.87 5.50
CA GLU A 162 -5.47 13.29 6.75
C GLU A 162 -6.61 12.31 7.05
N SER A 163 -6.74 11.89 8.30
CA SER A 163 -7.91 11.15 8.77
C SER A 163 -8.85 12.12 9.49
N ASP A 164 -10.14 11.92 9.34
CA ASP A 164 -11.16 12.58 10.13
C ASP A 164 -11.51 11.74 11.37
N GLU A 165 -12.48 12.23 12.18
CA GLU A 165 -12.92 11.55 13.40
C GLU A 165 -13.53 10.15 13.15
N LYS A 166 -13.72 9.75 11.91
CA LYS A 166 -14.30 8.46 11.49
C LYS A 166 -13.25 7.50 10.92
N GLY A 167 -11.98 7.89 10.85
CA GLY A 167 -10.84 7.08 10.40
C GLY A 167 -10.33 7.35 9.02
#